data_89885554bf8e5d20001686677dd153bf
#
_entry.id   89885554bf8e5d20001686677dd153bf
#
_cell.length_a   1.000
_cell.length_b   1.000
_cell.length_c   1.000
_cell.angle_alpha   90.00
_cell.angle_beta   90.00
_cell.angle_gamma   90.00
#
_symmetry.space_group_name_H-M   'P 1'
#
loop_
_entity.id
_entity.type
_entity.pdbx_description
1 polymer ?
#
loop_
_entity_poly.entity_id
_entity_poly.type
_entity_poly.pdbx_seq_one_letter_code
_entity_poly.pdbx_strand_id
1 'polypeptide(L)'
;YFMTVRILVADDSVTIQKIVAMAFENEDAEVEGIGDGQKAFDRIPEFKPDIVLADVDMPGLNGFQLCKKIKGASDLKNIKVMLLASDFECFDEELFKKCRAENHISKPFKSVDIVEMVTRVMEKGDTAGDADEPALQENIAEERPSNDNDDEPSLEELLESVEKLSIDSKNFLDTEGFIEDI
;
A
#
# COMPACT_ATOMS: atom_id res chain seq x y z
N TYR A 1 -26.93 -18.46 11.76
CA TYR A 1 -25.63 -19.06 11.46
C TYR A 1 -24.66 -17.90 11.25
N PHE A 2 -23.85 -17.56 12.24
CA PHE A 2 -22.72 -16.68 12.05
C PHE A 2 -21.68 -17.47 11.24
N MET A 3 -21.41 -17.06 10.01
CA MET A 3 -20.35 -17.69 9.22
C MET A 3 -19.05 -16.95 9.56
N THR A 4 -18.08 -17.64 10.13
CA THR A 4 -16.73 -17.13 10.36
C THR A 4 -16.11 -16.78 9.01
N VAL A 5 -15.70 -15.54 8.81
CA VAL A 5 -15.05 -15.07 7.58
C VAL A 5 -13.60 -15.57 7.54
N ARG A 6 -13.20 -16.22 6.47
CA ARG A 6 -11.84 -16.76 6.30
C ARG A 6 -11.00 -15.82 5.45
N ILE A 7 -9.97 -15.26 6.06
CA ILE A 7 -9.10 -14.24 5.48
C ILE A 7 -7.71 -14.82 5.25
N LEU A 8 -7.26 -14.87 4.01
CA LEU A 8 -5.90 -15.25 3.65
C LEU A 8 -5.08 -13.98 3.38
N VAL A 9 -4.01 -13.77 4.14
CA VAL A 9 -3.11 -12.62 3.98
C VAL A 9 -1.85 -13.08 3.25
N ALA A 10 -1.70 -12.68 2.01
CA ALA A 10 -0.51 -12.88 1.19
C ALA A 10 0.35 -11.62 1.25
N ASP A 11 1.38 -11.62 2.10
CA ASP A 11 2.26 -10.46 2.34
C ASP A 11 3.57 -10.99 2.94
N ASP A 12 4.73 -10.62 2.40
CA ASP A 12 6.03 -11.10 2.89
C ASP A 12 6.44 -10.48 4.22
N SER A 13 5.78 -9.38 4.63
CA SER A 13 5.96 -8.76 5.94
C SER A 13 5.18 -9.50 7.03
N VAL A 14 5.87 -10.26 7.86
CA VAL A 14 5.29 -10.89 9.06
C VAL A 14 4.61 -9.86 9.98
N THR A 15 5.08 -8.61 9.96
CA THR A 15 4.47 -7.52 10.72
C THR A 15 3.08 -7.19 10.20
N ILE A 16 2.89 -7.08 8.89
CA ILE A 16 1.58 -6.83 8.28
C ILE A 16 0.64 -8.00 8.54
N GLN A 17 1.10 -9.26 8.38
CA GLN A 17 0.31 -10.43 8.70
C GLN A 17 -0.21 -10.39 10.16
N LYS A 18 0.65 -10.03 11.11
CA LYS A 18 0.27 -9.90 12.53
C LYS A 18 -0.69 -8.72 12.78
N ILE A 19 -0.48 -7.57 12.13
CA ILE A 19 -1.38 -6.42 12.26
C ILE A 19 -2.78 -6.81 11.79
N VAL A 20 -2.90 -7.51 10.67
CA VAL A 20 -4.20 -7.99 10.17
C VAL A 20 -4.79 -9.01 11.12
N ALA A 21 -4.03 -10.01 11.58
CA ALA A 21 -4.53 -11.01 12.53
C ALA A 21 -5.05 -10.36 13.83
N MET A 22 -4.33 -9.37 14.38
CA MET A 22 -4.76 -8.62 15.57
C MET A 22 -5.99 -7.75 15.30
N ALA A 23 -6.11 -7.19 14.09
CA ALA A 23 -7.28 -6.38 13.73
C ALA A 23 -8.58 -7.19 13.76
N PHE A 24 -8.51 -8.48 13.43
CA PHE A 24 -9.66 -9.39 13.40
C PHE A 24 -9.79 -10.29 14.62
N GLU A 25 -8.96 -10.10 15.68
CA GLU A 25 -8.96 -10.95 16.88
C GLU A 25 -10.32 -10.97 17.61
N ASN A 26 -11.07 -9.87 17.55
CA ASN A 26 -12.37 -9.75 18.18
C ASN A 26 -13.55 -9.87 17.20
N GLU A 27 -13.28 -10.21 15.95
CA GLU A 27 -14.26 -10.39 14.90
C GLU A 27 -14.51 -11.90 14.66
N ASP A 28 -15.65 -12.27 14.10
CA ASP A 28 -15.92 -13.63 13.65
C ASP A 28 -15.11 -13.96 12.38
N ALA A 29 -13.78 -14.03 12.52
CA ALA A 29 -12.86 -14.25 11.41
C ALA A 29 -11.73 -15.22 11.75
N GLU A 30 -11.30 -16.02 10.76
CA GLU A 30 -10.10 -16.85 10.80
C GLU A 30 -9.08 -16.25 9.84
N VAL A 31 -7.89 -15.88 10.33
CA VAL A 31 -6.84 -15.22 9.55
C VAL A 31 -5.62 -16.12 9.42
N GLU A 32 -5.19 -16.40 8.19
CA GLU A 32 -3.93 -17.11 7.91
C GLU A 32 -3.01 -16.22 7.06
N GLY A 33 -1.73 -16.07 7.49
CA GLY A 33 -0.71 -15.27 6.82
C GLY A 33 0.30 -16.14 6.06
N ILE A 34 0.61 -15.78 4.80
CA ILE A 34 1.58 -16.46 3.94
C ILE A 34 2.46 -15.42 3.25
N GLY A 35 3.79 -15.55 3.36
CA GLY A 35 4.76 -14.59 2.84
C GLY A 35 5.19 -14.81 1.38
N ASP A 36 4.43 -15.53 0.57
CA ASP A 36 4.76 -15.84 -0.83
C ASP A 36 3.47 -16.06 -1.61
N GLY A 37 3.32 -15.35 -2.73
CA GLY A 37 2.08 -15.36 -3.50
C GLY A 37 1.77 -16.69 -4.19
N GLN A 38 2.79 -17.47 -4.59
CA GLN A 38 2.55 -18.80 -5.15
C GLN A 38 2.08 -19.76 -4.06
N LYS A 39 2.72 -19.74 -2.88
CA LYS A 39 2.30 -20.55 -1.74
C LYS A 39 0.90 -20.17 -1.25
N ALA A 40 0.58 -18.87 -1.26
CA ALA A 40 -0.76 -18.39 -0.95
C ALA A 40 -1.80 -18.95 -1.92
N PHE A 41 -1.51 -18.96 -3.23
CA PHE A 41 -2.39 -19.56 -4.22
C PHE A 41 -2.58 -21.07 -4.00
N ASP A 42 -1.50 -21.79 -3.71
CA ASP A 42 -1.52 -23.24 -3.50
C ASP A 42 -2.27 -23.62 -2.20
N ARG A 43 -2.38 -22.70 -1.24
CA ARG A 43 -3.11 -22.86 0.01
C ARG A 43 -4.62 -22.69 -0.12
N ILE A 44 -5.10 -21.97 -1.13
CA ILE A 44 -6.52 -21.66 -1.31
C ILE A 44 -7.44 -22.90 -1.27
N PRO A 45 -7.14 -24.01 -1.97
CA PRO A 45 -8.04 -25.17 -1.98
C PRO A 45 -8.27 -25.80 -0.60
N GLU A 46 -7.28 -25.73 0.28
CA GLU A 46 -7.32 -26.30 1.63
C GLU A 46 -7.94 -25.31 2.62
N PHE A 47 -7.45 -24.06 2.64
CA PHE A 47 -7.94 -23.02 3.54
C PHE A 47 -9.32 -22.51 3.18
N LYS A 48 -9.67 -22.45 1.88
CA LYS A 48 -10.95 -21.96 1.32
C LYS A 48 -11.31 -20.57 1.84
N PRO A 49 -10.48 -19.54 1.56
CA PRO A 49 -10.75 -18.20 2.02
C PRO A 49 -11.98 -17.60 1.35
N ASP A 50 -12.69 -16.74 2.06
CA ASP A 50 -13.74 -15.88 1.51
C ASP A 50 -13.14 -14.63 0.87
N ILE A 51 -12.01 -14.16 1.45
CA ILE A 51 -11.27 -13.01 0.95
C ILE A 51 -9.75 -13.25 1.04
N VAL A 52 -9.02 -12.75 0.03
CA VAL A 52 -7.55 -12.72 0.00
C VAL A 52 -7.09 -11.27 0.04
N LEU A 53 -6.25 -10.93 1.01
CA LEU A 53 -5.53 -9.66 1.08
C LEU A 53 -4.15 -9.89 0.48
N ALA A 54 -3.83 -9.26 -0.64
CA ALA A 54 -2.62 -9.56 -1.41
C ALA A 54 -1.73 -8.33 -1.55
N ASP A 55 -0.50 -8.42 -1.05
CA ASP A 55 0.52 -7.39 -1.26
C ASP A 55 0.87 -7.27 -2.74
N VAL A 56 0.92 -6.04 -3.25
CA VAL A 56 1.28 -5.77 -4.64
C VAL A 56 2.74 -6.13 -4.95
N ASP A 57 3.61 -6.15 -3.93
CA ASP A 57 5.03 -6.48 -4.06
C ASP A 57 5.45 -7.57 -3.06
N MET A 58 5.45 -8.81 -3.52
CA MET A 58 5.88 -9.97 -2.72
C MET A 58 6.51 -11.05 -3.61
N PRO A 59 7.34 -11.96 -3.05
CA PRO A 59 7.95 -13.05 -3.81
C PRO A 59 6.94 -14.05 -4.33
N GLY A 60 7.31 -14.76 -5.39
CA GLY A 60 6.48 -15.72 -6.08
C GLY A 60 5.52 -15.02 -7.06
N LEU A 61 4.25 -15.02 -6.75
CA LEU A 61 3.26 -14.20 -7.47
C LEU A 61 3.07 -12.88 -6.73
N ASN A 62 3.17 -11.75 -7.41
CA ASN A 62 2.77 -10.48 -6.84
C ASN A 62 1.24 -10.38 -6.72
N GLY A 63 0.73 -9.37 -5.98
CA GLY A 63 -0.70 -9.25 -5.70
C GLY A 63 -1.58 -9.19 -6.95
N PHE A 64 -1.16 -8.49 -7.99
CA PHE A 64 -1.90 -8.40 -9.26
C PHE A 64 -1.94 -9.75 -9.98
N GLN A 65 -0.82 -10.50 -9.98
CA GLN A 65 -0.74 -11.83 -10.60
C GLN A 65 -1.58 -12.84 -9.83
N LEU A 66 -1.51 -12.81 -8.49
CA LEU A 66 -2.31 -13.65 -7.60
C LEU A 66 -3.80 -13.40 -7.83
N CYS A 67 -4.21 -12.14 -7.82
CA CYS A 67 -5.60 -11.73 -8.09
C CYS A 67 -6.08 -12.24 -9.46
N LYS A 68 -5.30 -11.97 -10.51
CA LYS A 68 -5.64 -12.43 -11.88
C LYS A 68 -5.78 -13.94 -11.96
N LYS A 69 -4.94 -14.69 -11.25
CA LYS A 69 -4.97 -16.16 -11.23
C LYS A 69 -6.21 -16.68 -10.49
N ILE A 70 -6.57 -16.08 -9.37
CA ILE A 70 -7.80 -16.39 -8.61
C ILE A 70 -9.05 -16.10 -9.46
N LYS A 71 -9.15 -14.88 -10.02
CA LYS A 71 -10.31 -14.45 -10.80
C LYS A 71 -10.42 -15.15 -12.17
N GLY A 72 -9.32 -15.71 -12.67
CA GLY A 72 -9.30 -16.50 -13.89
C GLY A 72 -9.75 -17.95 -13.72
N ALA A 73 -9.75 -18.47 -12.50
CA ALA A 73 -10.18 -19.84 -12.21
C ALA A 73 -11.69 -19.88 -11.92
N SER A 74 -12.42 -20.73 -12.61
CA SER A 74 -13.89 -20.78 -12.54
C SER A 74 -14.43 -21.12 -11.15
N ASP A 75 -13.71 -21.92 -10.40
CA ASP A 75 -14.00 -22.39 -9.05
C ASP A 75 -13.58 -21.42 -7.94
N LEU A 76 -12.68 -20.48 -8.24
CA LEU A 76 -12.13 -19.52 -7.28
C LEU A 76 -12.62 -18.06 -7.51
N LYS A 77 -13.30 -17.80 -8.60
CA LYS A 77 -13.72 -16.43 -9.01
C LYS A 77 -14.59 -15.70 -7.96
N ASN A 78 -15.27 -16.43 -7.09
CA ASN A 78 -16.11 -15.89 -6.04
C ASN A 78 -15.32 -15.42 -4.82
N ILE A 79 -14.05 -15.83 -4.69
CA ILE A 79 -13.15 -15.35 -3.65
C ILE A 79 -12.91 -13.86 -3.88
N LYS A 80 -13.19 -13.04 -2.87
CA LYS A 80 -12.90 -11.61 -2.94
C LYS A 80 -11.39 -11.39 -2.86
N VAL A 81 -10.88 -10.39 -3.57
CA VAL A 81 -9.44 -10.03 -3.52
C VAL A 81 -9.30 -8.54 -3.27
N MET A 82 -8.56 -8.18 -2.23
CA MET A 82 -8.19 -6.80 -1.95
C MET A 82 -6.66 -6.66 -1.99
N LEU A 83 -6.17 -5.62 -2.66
CA LEU A 83 -4.73 -5.38 -2.78
C LEU A 83 -4.23 -4.51 -1.62
N LEU A 84 -3.04 -4.85 -1.12
CA LEU A 84 -2.30 -4.04 -0.16
C LEU A 84 -1.16 -3.35 -0.92
N ALA A 85 -1.18 -2.02 -1.01
CA ALA A 85 -0.18 -1.24 -1.74
C ALA A 85 0.68 -0.42 -0.77
N SER A 86 1.98 -0.25 -1.07
CA SER A 86 2.83 0.67 -0.34
C SER A 86 2.67 2.08 -0.90
N ASP A 87 2.68 3.13 -0.03
CA ASP A 87 2.53 4.53 -0.45
C ASP A 87 3.66 5.01 -1.37
N PHE A 88 4.81 4.31 -1.35
CA PHE A 88 5.98 4.64 -2.18
C PHE A 88 5.95 4.00 -3.57
N GLU A 89 5.00 3.13 -3.84
CA GLU A 89 4.85 2.46 -5.12
C GLU A 89 3.82 3.22 -5.95
N CYS A 90 4.15 3.46 -7.22
CA CYS A 90 3.15 3.92 -8.17
C CYS A 90 2.13 2.80 -8.35
N PHE A 91 0.99 2.89 -7.66
CA PHE A 91 -0.10 1.94 -7.81
C PHE A 91 -0.59 1.93 -9.27
N ASP A 92 -0.50 0.78 -9.91
CA ASP A 92 -0.89 0.63 -11.31
C ASP A 92 -2.40 0.39 -11.42
N GLU A 93 -3.14 1.48 -11.63
CA GLU A 93 -4.59 1.43 -11.82
C GLU A 93 -5.03 0.57 -13.01
N GLU A 94 -4.22 0.47 -14.07
CA GLU A 94 -4.55 -0.39 -15.20
C GLU A 94 -4.45 -1.87 -14.83
N LEU A 95 -3.41 -2.26 -14.08
CA LEU A 95 -3.28 -3.61 -13.57
C LEU A 95 -4.39 -3.91 -12.56
N PHE A 96 -4.75 -2.97 -11.70
CA PHE A 96 -5.86 -3.10 -10.77
C PHE A 96 -7.18 -3.42 -11.49
N LYS A 97 -7.54 -2.63 -12.50
CA LYS A 97 -8.73 -2.87 -13.33
C LYS A 97 -8.67 -4.22 -14.07
N LYS A 98 -7.50 -4.58 -14.59
CA LYS A 98 -7.29 -5.84 -15.33
C LYS A 98 -7.34 -7.09 -14.43
N CYS A 99 -6.90 -7.00 -13.18
CA CYS A 99 -6.93 -8.16 -12.27
C CYS A 99 -8.29 -8.41 -11.63
N ARG A 100 -9.21 -7.42 -11.66
CA ARG A 100 -10.56 -7.50 -11.10
C ARG A 100 -10.58 -7.65 -9.57
N ALA A 101 -9.64 -7.00 -8.88
CA ALA A 101 -9.70 -6.91 -7.43
C ALA A 101 -10.91 -6.04 -7.01
N GLU A 102 -11.53 -6.38 -5.89
CA GLU A 102 -12.69 -5.66 -5.36
C GLU A 102 -12.32 -4.30 -4.76
N ASN A 103 -11.12 -4.21 -4.18
CA ASN A 103 -10.63 -2.96 -3.59
C ASN A 103 -9.11 -3.00 -3.37
N HIS A 104 -8.56 -1.88 -2.91
CA HIS A 104 -7.17 -1.79 -2.44
C HIS A 104 -7.09 -0.89 -1.20
N ILE A 105 -6.02 -1.03 -0.42
CA ILE A 105 -5.69 -0.17 0.71
C ILE A 105 -4.19 0.11 0.72
N SER A 106 -3.82 1.37 1.01
CA SER A 106 -2.42 1.77 1.13
C SER A 106 -1.84 1.45 2.50
N LYS A 107 -0.62 0.96 2.55
CA LYS A 107 0.19 0.79 3.75
C LYS A 107 0.93 2.11 4.06
N PRO A 108 1.01 2.55 5.34
CA PRO A 108 0.49 1.90 6.53
C PRO A 108 -1.02 2.16 6.75
N PHE A 109 -1.77 1.14 7.16
CA PHE A 109 -3.19 1.24 7.49
C PHE A 109 -3.43 0.98 8.98
N LYS A 110 -4.56 1.49 9.51
CA LYS A 110 -5.00 1.20 10.88
C LYS A 110 -5.86 -0.06 10.91
N SER A 111 -5.88 -0.75 12.07
CA SER A 111 -6.72 -1.94 12.26
C SER A 111 -8.20 -1.68 11.95
N VAL A 112 -8.70 -0.50 12.31
CA VAL A 112 -10.10 -0.13 12.04
C VAL A 112 -10.37 -0.03 10.55
N ASP A 113 -9.45 0.58 9.79
CA ASP A 113 -9.62 0.82 8.35
C ASP A 113 -9.69 -0.52 7.59
N ILE A 114 -8.80 -1.48 7.92
CA ILE A 114 -8.77 -2.79 7.24
C ILE A 114 -10.02 -3.62 7.58
N VAL A 115 -10.51 -3.60 8.83
CA VAL A 115 -11.74 -4.29 9.24
C VAL A 115 -12.94 -3.70 8.49
N GLU A 116 -13.08 -2.37 8.46
CA GLU A 116 -14.18 -1.71 7.75
C GLU A 116 -14.17 -2.01 6.26
N MET A 117 -13.00 -1.97 5.62
CA MET A 117 -12.88 -2.24 4.19
C MET A 117 -13.20 -3.69 3.84
N VAL A 118 -12.70 -4.66 4.62
CA VAL A 118 -13.03 -6.08 4.43
C VAL A 118 -14.51 -6.31 4.60
N THR A 119 -15.13 -5.77 5.66
CA THR A 119 -16.58 -5.87 5.89
C THR A 119 -17.37 -5.32 4.72
N ARG A 120 -17.00 -4.13 4.22
CA ARG A 120 -17.65 -3.50 3.06
C ARG A 120 -17.51 -4.33 1.78
N VAL A 121 -16.35 -4.95 1.54
CA VAL A 121 -16.12 -5.83 0.39
C VAL A 121 -16.94 -7.12 0.50
N MET A 122 -17.10 -7.66 1.72
CA MET A 122 -17.88 -8.87 1.96
C MET A 122 -19.39 -8.62 1.84
N GLU A 123 -19.88 -7.43 2.24
CA GLU A 123 -21.30 -7.05 2.14
C GLU A 123 -21.73 -6.71 0.71
N LYS A 124 -20.82 -6.20 -0.13
CA LYS A 124 -21.07 -6.00 -1.56
C LYS A 124 -21.14 -7.38 -2.23
N GLY A 125 -22.33 -7.96 -2.28
CA GLY A 125 -22.59 -9.14 -3.11
C GLY A 125 -22.25 -8.87 -4.57
N ASP A 126 -22.08 -9.92 -5.38
CA ASP A 126 -21.61 -9.94 -6.78
C ASP A 126 -22.28 -8.93 -7.73
N THR A 127 -22.11 -7.64 -7.52
CA THR A 127 -22.35 -6.61 -8.52
C THR A 127 -21.00 -6.31 -9.19
N ALA A 128 -20.71 -7.09 -10.22
CA ALA A 128 -19.63 -6.77 -11.15
C ALA A 128 -19.92 -5.41 -11.80
N GLY A 129 -19.04 -4.47 -11.58
CA GLY A 129 -18.90 -3.26 -12.39
C GLY A 129 -19.86 -2.13 -12.02
N ASP A 130 -19.40 -1.30 -11.10
CA ASP A 130 -19.46 0.15 -11.28
C ASP A 130 -18.42 0.75 -10.34
N ALA A 131 -17.41 1.36 -10.96
CA ALA A 131 -16.45 2.18 -10.26
C ALA A 131 -17.16 3.45 -9.79
N ASP A 132 -17.70 3.41 -8.58
CA ASP A 132 -18.07 4.63 -7.86
C ASP A 132 -17.02 4.80 -6.76
N GLU A 133 -16.10 5.72 -7.02
CA GLU A 133 -15.17 6.22 -6.01
C GLU A 133 -15.97 6.81 -4.85
N PRO A 134 -15.77 6.35 -3.62
CA PRO A 134 -15.94 7.27 -2.52
C PRO A 134 -14.65 8.08 -2.44
N ALA A 135 -14.68 9.25 -3.05
CA ALA A 135 -13.75 10.32 -2.72
C ALA A 135 -13.66 10.40 -1.20
N LEU A 136 -12.50 10.05 -0.65
CA LEU A 136 -12.09 10.52 0.66
C LEU A 136 -12.04 12.04 0.53
N GLN A 137 -13.12 12.71 0.91
CA GLN A 137 -13.13 14.14 1.14
C GLN A 137 -12.15 14.38 2.29
N GLU A 138 -10.96 14.84 1.91
CA GLU A 138 -10.13 15.62 2.81
C GLU A 138 -10.94 16.82 3.28
N ASN A 139 -11.54 16.71 4.47
CA ASN A 139 -11.95 17.87 5.23
C ASN A 139 -10.71 18.54 5.79
N ILE A 140 -9.95 19.19 4.93
CA ILE A 140 -9.08 20.27 5.34
C ILE A 140 -9.99 21.50 5.35
N ALA A 141 -10.47 21.84 6.53
CA ALA A 141 -11.03 23.18 6.76
C ALA A 141 -9.88 24.16 6.57
N GLU A 142 -9.75 24.73 5.37
CA GLU A 142 -8.99 25.93 5.12
C GLU A 142 -9.70 27.12 5.80
N GLU A 143 -9.23 27.48 6.96
CA GLU A 143 -9.28 28.91 7.35
C GLU A 143 -8.08 29.59 6.68
N ARG A 144 -8.34 30.28 5.57
CA ARG A 144 -7.40 31.25 5.01
C ARG A 144 -7.53 32.55 5.76
N PRO A 145 -6.47 33.09 6.35
CA PRO A 145 -6.32 34.52 6.46
C PRO A 145 -5.68 35.03 5.17
N SER A 146 -6.38 35.90 4.48
CA SER A 146 -5.86 36.74 3.43
C SER A 146 -4.70 37.59 3.97
N ASN A 147 -3.51 37.42 3.40
CA ASN A 147 -2.47 38.43 3.44
C ASN A 147 -1.76 38.44 2.09
N ASP A 148 -2.07 39.51 1.35
CA ASP A 148 -1.29 39.98 0.22
C ASP A 148 0.12 40.32 0.70
N ASN A 149 1.12 39.60 0.23
CA ASN A 149 2.48 40.09 0.03
C ASN A 149 3.15 39.21 -1.04
N ASP A 150 3.22 39.77 -2.23
CA ASP A 150 4.08 39.38 -3.31
C ASP A 150 5.54 39.49 -2.87
N ASP A 151 6.21 38.35 -2.66
CA ASP A 151 7.67 38.22 -2.69
C ASP A 151 8.01 36.70 -2.76
N GLU A 152 7.75 36.11 -3.93
CA GLU A 152 8.43 34.87 -4.29
C GLU A 152 9.77 35.23 -4.93
N PRO A 153 10.91 34.76 -4.40
CA PRO A 153 12.20 34.97 -5.03
C PRO A 153 12.22 34.30 -6.41
N SER A 154 12.66 35.05 -7.40
CA SER A 154 12.75 34.57 -8.77
C SER A 154 13.72 33.39 -8.90
N LEU A 155 13.50 32.53 -9.90
CA LEU A 155 14.37 31.38 -10.20
C LEU A 155 15.85 31.78 -10.34
N GLU A 156 16.15 33.03 -10.69
CA GLU A 156 17.52 33.56 -10.82
C GLU A 156 18.16 33.79 -9.44
N GLU A 157 17.40 34.23 -8.42
CA GLU A 157 17.93 34.39 -7.04
C GLU A 157 18.20 33.04 -6.36
N LEU A 158 17.42 32.00 -6.68
CA LEU A 158 17.68 30.64 -6.18
C LEU A 158 18.92 30.03 -6.81
N LEU A 159 19.20 30.28 -8.08
CA LEU A 159 20.40 29.81 -8.75
C LEU A 159 21.68 30.49 -8.22
N GLU A 160 21.63 31.78 -7.90
CA GLU A 160 22.76 32.52 -7.32
C GLU A 160 23.10 32.06 -5.89
N SER A 161 22.09 31.60 -5.13
CA SER A 161 22.29 31.04 -3.80
C SER A 161 22.99 29.67 -3.83
N VAL A 162 22.75 28.86 -4.86
CA VAL A 162 23.40 27.54 -5.04
C VAL A 162 24.85 27.68 -5.48
N GLU A 163 25.17 28.69 -6.31
CA GLU A 163 26.54 28.95 -6.75
C GLU A 163 27.44 29.45 -5.61
N LYS A 164 26.92 30.25 -4.68
CA LYS A 164 27.65 30.71 -3.47
C LYS A 164 28.01 29.58 -2.51
N LEU A 165 27.16 28.54 -2.41
CA LEU A 165 27.44 27.36 -1.58
C LEU A 165 28.49 26.41 -2.18
N SER A 166 28.73 26.50 -3.50
CA SER A 166 29.74 25.68 -4.20
C SER A 166 31.15 26.21 -4.10
N ILE A 167 31.35 27.47 -3.71
CA ILE A 167 32.69 28.12 -3.66
C ILE A 167 33.36 27.88 -2.30
N ASP A 168 32.57 27.68 -1.23
CA ASP A 168 33.15 27.42 0.11
C ASP A 168 33.71 26.01 0.31
N SER A 169 33.37 25.06 -0.55
CA SER A 169 33.89 23.68 -0.47
C SER A 169 35.26 23.48 -1.11
N LYS A 170 35.80 24.48 -1.82
CA LYS A 170 37.16 24.40 -2.42
C LYS A 170 38.29 24.87 -1.52
N ASN A 171 38.00 25.53 -0.40
CA ASN A 171 39.01 26.02 0.54
C ASN A 171 39.29 25.07 1.73
N PHE A 172 38.77 23.85 1.72
CA PHE A 172 39.01 22.90 2.82
C PHE A 172 40.00 21.77 2.51
N LEU A 173 40.67 21.81 1.37
CA LEU A 173 41.61 20.75 0.94
C LEU A 173 43.10 21.21 0.79
N ASP A 174 43.51 22.24 1.51
CA ASP A 174 44.94 22.60 1.56
C ASP A 174 45.43 22.76 3.00
N THR A 175 45.45 21.64 3.75
CA THR A 175 46.32 21.47 4.93
C THR A 175 46.81 20.03 5.01
N GLU A 176 47.53 19.58 3.99
CA GLU A 176 48.52 18.51 4.16
C GLU A 176 49.92 19.13 4.14
N GLY A 177 50.49 19.20 5.27
CA GLY A 177 51.87 19.63 5.43
C GLY A 177 52.19 19.89 6.91
N PHE A 178 52.61 18.88 7.64
CA PHE A 178 53.60 18.92 8.70
C PHE A 178 53.43 17.71 9.64
N ILE A 179 54.13 16.63 9.38
CA ILE A 179 54.76 15.81 10.41
C ILE A 179 56.01 15.17 9.77
N GLU A 180 57.17 15.80 9.93
CA GLU A 180 58.44 15.11 10.01
C GLU A 180 58.96 15.29 11.43
N ASP A 181 59.65 14.23 11.90
CA ASP A 181 60.51 14.11 13.08
C ASP A 181 59.83 14.04 14.48
N ILE A 182 59.71 12.86 15.04
CA ILE A 182 60.60 12.25 16.06
C ILE A 182 60.28 10.77 16.16
#